data_dc12a8eecd0f6e1f402cd5bebcd3bfd8
#
_entry.id   dc12a8eecd0f6e1f402cd5bebcd3bfd8
#
_cell.length_a   1.000
_cell.length_b   1.000
_cell.length_c   1.000
_cell.angle_alpha   90.00
_cell.angle_beta   90.00
_cell.angle_gamma   90.00
#
_symmetry.space_group_name_H-M   'P 1'
#
loop_
_entity.id
_entity.type
_entity.pdbx_description
1 polymer ?
#
loop_
_entity_poly.entity_id
_entity_poly.type
_entity_poly.pdbx_seq_one_letter_code
_entity_poly.pdbx_strand_id
1 'polypeptide(L)'
;EITGTAYPEADTMTWPGAGALTYGETLRESVLTGGDQQGKGIYAWKTPEAIPTVENTGCTVVFTPDDPNYAPVEHTVSVTVAPRKLTIAGVTAQNRVYDPDSTAVTLTGGSLDESAIVIRDGVPDDAALDSTRARGTIAVPDAGTALPVTVSGYTLTGADAVNYTLAQPDYVTVDIARAAGSGSVTIAGWTYGDTPS
;
A
#
# COMPACT_ATOMS: atom_id res chain seq x y z
N GLU A 1 -14.82 -0.64 -61.44
CA GLU A 1 -14.39 -1.49 -60.27
C GLU A 1 -13.92 -0.58 -59.16
N ILE A 2 -14.76 -0.37 -58.11
CA ILE A 2 -14.43 0.45 -56.96
C ILE A 2 -13.64 -0.51 -56.02
N THR A 3 -12.33 -0.48 -56.12
CA THR A 3 -11.48 -1.10 -55.09
C THR A 3 -11.36 -0.14 -53.89
N GLY A 4 -12.45 0.01 -53.17
CA GLY A 4 -12.42 0.65 -51.88
C GLY A 4 -11.72 -0.31 -50.92
N THR A 5 -10.56 0.04 -50.44
CA THR A 5 -9.95 -0.64 -49.26
C THR A 5 -10.91 -0.38 -48.12
N ALA A 6 -11.70 -1.42 -47.77
CA ALA A 6 -12.52 -1.34 -46.55
C ALA A 6 -11.59 -1.08 -45.36
N TYR A 7 -11.93 -0.12 -44.52
CA TYR A 7 -11.28 -0.01 -43.22
C TYR A 7 -11.54 -1.30 -42.44
N PRO A 8 -10.53 -1.84 -41.77
CA PRO A 8 -10.68 -3.10 -41.05
C PRO A 8 -11.71 -2.95 -39.92
N GLU A 9 -12.50 -3.97 -39.72
CA GLU A 9 -13.37 -4.10 -38.54
C GLU A 9 -12.52 -4.26 -37.27
N ALA A 10 -13.07 -3.87 -36.09
CA ALA A 10 -12.35 -3.90 -34.81
C ALA A 10 -11.65 -5.23 -34.53
N ASP A 11 -12.28 -6.35 -34.90
CA ASP A 11 -11.77 -7.70 -34.66
C ASP A 11 -10.59 -8.10 -35.57
N THR A 12 -10.33 -7.34 -36.63
CA THR A 12 -9.23 -7.58 -37.58
C THR A 12 -8.04 -6.64 -37.36
N MET A 13 -8.16 -5.65 -36.46
CA MET A 13 -7.12 -4.69 -36.14
C MET A 13 -6.21 -5.20 -35.04
N THR A 14 -4.91 -4.89 -35.15
CA THR A 14 -4.01 -4.98 -34.01
C THR A 14 -4.10 -3.72 -33.17
N TRP A 15 -4.61 -3.85 -31.97
CA TRP A 15 -4.80 -2.72 -31.05
C TRP A 15 -3.51 -2.39 -30.29
N PRO A 16 -3.32 -1.13 -29.87
CA PRO A 16 -2.14 -0.75 -29.10
C PRO A 16 -2.16 -1.39 -27.70
N GLY A 17 -0.98 -1.65 -27.16
CA GLY A 17 -0.79 -1.97 -25.75
C GLY A 17 -0.84 -0.71 -24.90
N ALA A 18 -1.28 -0.85 -23.65
CA ALA A 18 -1.34 0.21 -22.65
C ALA A 18 -0.11 0.21 -21.74
N GLY A 19 0.40 1.39 -21.40
CA GLY A 19 1.40 1.56 -20.33
C GLY A 19 0.82 1.21 -18.97
N ALA A 20 1.65 0.63 -18.09
CA ALA A 20 1.24 0.33 -16.72
C ALA A 20 1.01 1.62 -15.91
N LEU A 21 0.07 1.56 -14.98
CA LEU A 21 -0.31 2.64 -14.06
C LEU A 21 -0.11 2.21 -12.61
N THR A 22 0.03 3.19 -11.72
CA THR A 22 -0.19 3.03 -10.29
C THR A 22 -1.60 3.51 -9.95
N TYR A 23 -2.28 2.84 -9.05
CA TYR A 23 -3.64 3.23 -8.66
C TYR A 23 -3.71 4.71 -8.23
N GLY A 24 -4.69 5.44 -8.75
CA GLY A 24 -4.85 6.87 -8.61
C GLY A 24 -4.35 7.70 -9.81
N GLU A 25 -3.61 7.08 -10.73
CA GLU A 25 -3.29 7.69 -12.02
C GLU A 25 -4.45 7.51 -13.00
N THR A 26 -4.65 8.48 -13.88
CA THR A 26 -5.70 8.44 -14.91
C THR A 26 -5.22 7.69 -16.15
N LEU A 27 -6.16 7.23 -16.99
CA LEU A 27 -5.82 6.61 -18.28
C LEU A 27 -5.02 7.54 -19.20
N ARG A 28 -5.12 8.86 -19.04
CA ARG A 28 -4.30 9.84 -19.77
C ARG A 28 -2.80 9.58 -19.59
N GLU A 29 -2.38 9.09 -18.43
CA GLU A 29 -0.98 8.82 -18.09
C GLU A 29 -0.49 7.48 -18.66
N SER A 30 -1.42 6.59 -19.04
CA SER A 30 -1.11 5.34 -19.72
C SER A 30 -0.90 5.56 -21.22
N VAL A 31 0.35 5.49 -21.65
CA VAL A 31 0.72 5.68 -23.06
C VAL A 31 0.30 4.46 -23.89
N LEU A 32 -0.47 4.71 -24.95
CA LEU A 32 -0.80 3.70 -25.95
C LEU A 32 0.38 3.51 -26.93
N THR A 33 0.84 2.27 -27.09
CA THR A 33 1.98 1.94 -27.95
C THR A 33 1.66 0.81 -28.92
N GLY A 34 2.14 0.94 -30.16
CA GLY A 34 1.85 -0.04 -31.21
C GLY A 34 0.50 0.21 -31.90
N GLY A 35 -0.09 -0.86 -32.43
CA GLY A 35 -1.26 -0.80 -33.29
C GLY A 35 -0.86 -0.77 -34.77
N ASP A 36 -1.71 -1.38 -35.64
CA ASP A 36 -1.38 -1.56 -37.06
C ASP A 36 -1.96 -0.48 -37.98
N GLN A 37 -2.80 0.45 -37.44
CA GLN A 37 -3.42 1.52 -38.20
C GLN A 37 -2.69 2.89 -38.08
N GLN A 38 -1.41 2.87 -37.70
CA GLN A 38 -0.61 4.10 -37.64
C GLN A 38 -0.50 4.76 -39.00
N GLY A 39 -0.75 6.08 -39.06
CA GLY A 39 -0.80 6.85 -40.31
C GLY A 39 -2.11 6.73 -41.10
N LYS A 40 -3.16 6.10 -40.50
CA LYS A 40 -4.51 6.02 -41.06
C LYS A 40 -5.57 6.58 -40.11
N GLY A 41 -5.16 7.01 -38.92
CA GLY A 41 -6.00 7.54 -37.88
C GLY A 41 -5.28 7.60 -36.53
N ILE A 42 -6.04 7.86 -35.47
CA ILE A 42 -5.52 8.11 -34.12
C ILE A 42 -6.17 7.15 -33.13
N TYR A 43 -5.35 6.52 -32.27
CA TYR A 43 -5.79 5.81 -31.10
C TYR A 43 -5.85 6.73 -29.89
N ALA A 44 -6.95 6.70 -29.14
CA ALA A 44 -7.12 7.47 -27.91
C ALA A 44 -7.94 6.70 -26.90
N TRP A 45 -7.74 6.97 -25.61
CA TRP A 45 -8.62 6.49 -24.55
C TRP A 45 -10.02 7.11 -24.69
N LYS A 46 -11.07 6.30 -24.58
CA LYS A 46 -12.45 6.80 -24.61
C LYS A 46 -12.76 7.70 -23.42
N THR A 47 -12.22 7.37 -22.26
CA THR A 47 -12.40 8.09 -21.00
C THR A 47 -11.03 8.40 -20.37
N PRO A 48 -10.26 9.35 -20.89
CA PRO A 48 -8.87 9.59 -20.47
C PRO A 48 -8.73 10.01 -19.00
N GLU A 49 -9.78 10.58 -18.39
CA GLU A 49 -9.78 11.01 -16.99
C GLU A 49 -10.20 9.89 -16.01
N ALA A 50 -10.59 8.71 -16.51
CA ALA A 50 -10.94 7.60 -15.64
C ALA A 50 -9.72 7.06 -14.90
N ILE A 51 -9.92 6.69 -13.64
CA ILE A 51 -8.93 6.02 -12.77
C ILE A 51 -9.29 4.54 -12.71
N PRO A 52 -8.56 3.65 -13.41
CA PRO A 52 -8.82 2.22 -13.38
C PRO A 52 -8.39 1.61 -12.04
N THR A 53 -9.14 0.62 -11.56
CA THR A 53 -8.80 -0.14 -10.35
C THR A 53 -7.76 -1.23 -10.65
N VAL A 54 -7.16 -1.80 -9.59
CA VAL A 54 -6.24 -2.94 -9.71
C VAL A 54 -6.93 -4.15 -10.34
N GLU A 55 -8.22 -4.35 -10.05
CA GLU A 55 -9.02 -5.47 -10.56
C GLU A 55 -9.80 -5.13 -11.85
N ASN A 56 -9.39 -4.07 -12.59
CA ASN A 56 -10.08 -3.70 -13.82
C ASN A 56 -10.00 -4.85 -14.86
N THR A 57 -11.03 -4.94 -15.69
CA THR A 57 -11.14 -5.95 -16.77
C THR A 57 -10.66 -5.42 -18.12
N GLY A 58 -10.02 -4.25 -18.12
CA GLY A 58 -9.57 -3.52 -19.30
C GLY A 58 -10.32 -2.19 -19.50
N CYS A 59 -9.79 -1.36 -20.38
CA CYS A 59 -10.31 -0.03 -20.68
C CYS A 59 -10.47 0.17 -22.18
N THR A 60 -11.43 1.01 -22.56
CA THR A 60 -11.81 1.19 -23.97
C THR A 60 -10.89 2.19 -24.66
N VAL A 61 -10.31 1.75 -25.78
CA VAL A 61 -9.57 2.58 -26.74
C VAL A 61 -10.48 2.80 -27.95
N VAL A 62 -10.45 4.02 -28.46
CA VAL A 62 -11.14 4.43 -29.69
C VAL A 62 -10.09 4.65 -30.77
N PHE A 63 -10.26 4.02 -31.92
CA PHE A 63 -9.54 4.38 -33.14
C PHE A 63 -10.45 5.31 -33.96
N THR A 64 -9.95 6.52 -34.26
CA THR A 64 -10.64 7.48 -35.13
C THR A 64 -9.90 7.55 -36.44
N PRO A 65 -10.52 7.07 -37.57
CA PRO A 65 -9.92 7.15 -38.90
C PRO A 65 -9.71 8.60 -39.36
N ASP A 66 -8.66 8.83 -40.15
CA ASP A 66 -8.40 10.15 -40.82
C ASP A 66 -9.43 10.43 -41.93
N ASP A 67 -9.98 9.38 -42.54
CA ASP A 67 -11.02 9.49 -43.55
C ASP A 67 -12.41 9.65 -42.88
N PRO A 68 -13.07 10.81 -43.02
CA PRO A 68 -14.34 11.10 -42.35
C PRO A 68 -15.53 10.25 -42.85
N ASN A 69 -15.35 9.48 -43.92
CA ASN A 69 -16.37 8.56 -44.41
C ASN A 69 -16.47 7.28 -43.54
N TYR A 70 -15.53 7.06 -42.62
CA TYR A 70 -15.52 5.91 -41.72
C TYR A 70 -15.79 6.30 -40.26
N ALA A 71 -16.62 5.53 -39.59
CA ALA A 71 -16.93 5.76 -38.20
C ALA A 71 -15.76 5.31 -37.29
N PRO A 72 -15.57 5.94 -36.10
CA PRO A 72 -14.66 5.45 -35.09
C PRO A 72 -14.99 4.02 -34.62
N VAL A 73 -13.97 3.26 -34.28
CA VAL A 73 -14.06 1.88 -33.81
C VAL A 73 -13.53 1.80 -32.38
N GLU A 74 -14.19 1.00 -31.54
CA GLU A 74 -13.85 0.84 -30.13
C GLU A 74 -13.40 -0.59 -29.82
N HIS A 75 -12.43 -0.72 -28.92
CA HIS A 75 -11.97 -2.00 -28.40
C HIS A 75 -11.49 -1.88 -26.96
N THR A 76 -11.64 -2.97 -26.18
CA THR A 76 -11.13 -3.03 -24.82
C THR A 76 -9.73 -3.62 -24.79
N VAL A 77 -8.76 -2.86 -24.27
CA VAL A 77 -7.39 -3.32 -24.08
C VAL A 77 -7.09 -3.51 -22.59
N SER A 78 -6.23 -4.47 -22.29
CA SER A 78 -5.81 -4.72 -20.91
C SER A 78 -4.96 -3.57 -20.37
N VAL A 79 -5.24 -3.13 -19.14
CA VAL A 79 -4.46 -2.12 -18.41
C VAL A 79 -3.96 -2.73 -17.11
N THR A 80 -2.64 -2.75 -16.92
CA THR A 80 -2.03 -3.20 -15.66
C THR A 80 -1.97 -2.02 -14.69
N VAL A 81 -2.58 -2.19 -13.50
CA VAL A 81 -2.58 -1.19 -12.44
C VAL A 81 -1.92 -1.78 -11.21
N ALA A 82 -0.81 -1.18 -10.77
CA ALA A 82 -0.16 -1.54 -9.51
C ALA A 82 -0.88 -0.90 -8.32
N PRO A 83 -1.02 -1.57 -7.17
CA PRO A 83 -1.60 -0.98 -5.98
C PRO A 83 -0.82 0.25 -5.50
N ARG A 84 -1.55 1.27 -5.01
CA ARG A 84 -0.94 2.45 -4.40
C ARG A 84 -0.45 2.14 -3.00
N LYS A 85 0.77 2.56 -2.66
CA LYS A 85 1.34 2.36 -1.34
C LYS A 85 0.84 3.39 -0.35
N LEU A 86 0.27 2.93 0.79
CA LEU A 86 -0.06 3.74 1.96
C LEU A 86 0.95 3.51 3.08
N THR A 87 1.13 4.53 3.92
CA THR A 87 1.99 4.47 5.11
C THR A 87 1.17 4.81 6.35
N ILE A 88 1.64 4.34 7.50
CA ILE A 88 1.02 4.60 8.79
C ILE A 88 1.88 5.61 9.54
N ALA A 89 1.27 6.68 10.00
CA ALA A 89 1.91 7.71 10.81
C ALA A 89 1.42 7.68 12.26
N GLY A 90 2.20 8.24 13.20
CA GLY A 90 1.79 8.45 14.59
C GLY A 90 1.70 7.18 15.44
N VAL A 91 2.29 6.06 15.02
CA VAL A 91 2.41 4.88 15.89
C VAL A 91 3.51 5.12 16.90
N THR A 92 3.19 4.85 18.16
CA THR A 92 4.14 4.91 19.29
C THR A 92 4.08 3.63 20.10
N ALA A 93 5.14 3.34 20.83
CA ALA A 93 5.22 2.21 21.76
C ALA A 93 5.19 2.71 23.20
N GLN A 94 4.48 2.00 24.08
CA GLN A 94 4.46 2.31 25.49
C GLN A 94 5.76 1.83 26.15
N ASN A 95 6.43 2.75 26.86
CA ASN A 95 7.56 2.42 27.70
C ASN A 95 7.15 1.45 28.82
N ARG A 96 8.02 0.52 29.18
CA ARG A 96 7.76 -0.48 30.21
C ARG A 96 8.98 -0.75 31.08
N VAL A 97 8.78 -1.47 32.17
CA VAL A 97 9.85 -2.02 32.99
C VAL A 97 10.31 -3.37 32.39
N TYR A 98 11.57 -3.69 32.61
CA TYR A 98 12.17 -4.98 32.22
C TYR A 98 11.34 -6.16 32.70
N ASP A 99 11.07 -7.07 31.76
CA ASP A 99 10.42 -8.34 31.97
C ASP A 99 11.17 -9.38 31.12
N PRO A 100 11.88 -10.34 31.73
CA PRO A 100 12.72 -11.28 31.01
C PRO A 100 11.91 -12.24 30.10
N ASP A 101 10.64 -12.40 30.39
CA ASP A 101 9.77 -13.37 29.72
C ASP A 101 8.98 -12.75 28.55
N SER A 102 9.15 -11.44 28.29
CA SER A 102 8.36 -10.74 27.29
C SER A 102 9.19 -9.86 26.35
N THR A 103 9.07 -10.11 25.06
CA THR A 103 9.51 -9.20 23.98
C THR A 103 8.38 -8.35 23.42
N ALA A 104 7.14 -8.55 23.89
CA ALA A 104 5.97 -7.82 23.42
C ALA A 104 5.98 -6.36 23.90
N VAL A 105 5.54 -5.46 23.02
CA VAL A 105 5.42 -4.03 23.27
C VAL A 105 4.00 -3.59 22.89
N THR A 106 3.36 -2.82 23.78
CA THR A 106 2.05 -2.25 23.50
C THR A 106 2.20 -1.06 22.55
N LEU A 107 1.52 -1.13 21.40
CA LEU A 107 1.45 -0.05 20.45
C LEU A 107 0.25 0.86 20.73
N THR A 108 0.40 2.14 20.45
CA THR A 108 -0.67 3.15 20.53
C THR A 108 -0.62 4.08 19.34
N GLY A 109 -1.76 4.70 19.01
CA GLY A 109 -1.88 5.58 17.85
C GLY A 109 -1.92 4.82 16.53
N GLY A 110 -1.57 5.51 15.47
CA GLY A 110 -1.59 5.02 14.08
C GLY A 110 -2.77 5.55 13.29
N SER A 111 -2.46 6.25 12.20
CA SER A 111 -3.43 6.73 11.23
C SER A 111 -2.85 6.63 9.82
N LEU A 112 -3.74 6.49 8.83
CA LEU A 112 -3.36 6.67 7.43
C LEU A 112 -3.21 8.16 7.12
N ASP A 113 -2.38 8.46 6.13
CA ASP A 113 -2.39 9.78 5.51
C ASP A 113 -3.61 9.86 4.57
N GLU A 114 -4.64 10.58 5.01
CA GLU A 114 -5.89 10.76 4.26
C GLU A 114 -5.65 11.44 2.89
N SER A 115 -4.58 12.23 2.76
CA SER A 115 -4.24 12.87 1.47
C SER A 115 -3.73 11.86 0.43
N ALA A 116 -3.33 10.67 0.85
CA ALA A 116 -2.91 9.58 -0.01
C ALA A 116 -4.08 8.72 -0.51
N ILE A 117 -5.28 8.87 0.08
CA ILE A 117 -6.50 8.19 -0.36
C ILE A 117 -6.97 8.81 -1.68
N VAL A 118 -7.24 7.96 -2.65
CA VAL A 118 -7.69 8.40 -3.99
C VAL A 118 -9.14 8.89 -3.89
N ILE A 119 -9.43 9.97 -4.62
CA ILE A 119 -10.78 10.51 -4.75
C ILE A 119 -11.24 10.24 -6.18
N ARG A 120 -12.31 9.46 -6.34
CA ARG A 120 -12.95 9.17 -7.62
C ARG A 120 -14.31 9.86 -7.68
N ASP A 121 -14.54 10.66 -8.71
CA ASP A 121 -15.81 11.39 -8.91
C ASP A 121 -16.24 12.22 -7.68
N GLY A 122 -15.25 12.77 -6.95
CA GLY A 122 -15.49 13.56 -5.74
C GLY A 122 -15.74 12.75 -4.48
N VAL A 123 -15.65 11.43 -4.54
CA VAL A 123 -15.83 10.51 -3.39
C VAL A 123 -14.47 9.89 -3.05
N PRO A 124 -14.00 10.02 -1.79
CA PRO A 124 -12.81 9.30 -1.35
C PRO A 124 -13.07 7.79 -1.29
N ASP A 125 -12.04 7.00 -1.61
CA ASP A 125 -12.13 5.55 -1.53
C ASP A 125 -12.43 5.08 -0.10
N ASP A 126 -13.19 4.00 0.00
CA ASP A 126 -13.44 3.28 1.24
C ASP A 126 -12.22 2.39 1.56
N ALA A 127 -11.21 2.99 2.21
CA ALA A 127 -10.02 2.30 2.69
C ALA A 127 -9.66 2.82 4.08
N ALA A 128 -9.73 1.97 5.09
CA ALA A 128 -9.48 2.31 6.49
C ALA A 128 -8.39 1.43 7.11
N LEU A 129 -7.69 1.96 8.12
CA LEU A 129 -6.69 1.22 8.88
C LEU A 129 -7.36 0.29 9.89
N ASP A 130 -7.04 -0.99 9.85
CA ASP A 130 -7.37 -1.95 10.91
C ASP A 130 -6.12 -2.23 11.76
N SER A 131 -6.19 -1.86 13.04
CA SER A 131 -5.16 -2.07 14.05
C SER A 131 -5.45 -3.26 15.00
N THR A 132 -6.52 -3.99 14.80
CA THR A 132 -6.97 -5.05 15.74
C THR A 132 -5.95 -6.17 15.95
N ARG A 133 -5.11 -6.40 14.94
CA ARG A 133 -4.03 -7.40 14.95
C ARG A 133 -2.63 -6.79 15.04
N ALA A 134 -2.54 -5.45 15.26
CA ALA A 134 -1.27 -4.77 15.38
C ALA A 134 -0.46 -5.28 16.56
N ARG A 135 0.85 -5.54 16.35
CA ARG A 135 1.77 -6.07 17.34
C ARG A 135 3.11 -5.35 17.22
N GLY A 136 3.67 -5.00 18.38
CA GLY A 136 5.04 -4.54 18.51
C GLY A 136 5.89 -5.59 19.20
N THR A 137 7.09 -5.83 18.72
CA THR A 137 8.07 -6.72 19.35
C THR A 137 9.46 -6.12 19.32
N ILE A 138 10.27 -6.42 20.32
CA ILE A 138 11.70 -6.10 20.39
C ILE A 138 12.52 -7.37 20.23
N ALA A 139 13.76 -7.25 19.76
CA ALA A 139 14.63 -8.39 19.51
C ALA A 139 15.01 -9.15 20.78
N VAL A 140 15.28 -8.40 21.88
CA VAL A 140 15.63 -8.93 23.19
C VAL A 140 14.91 -8.15 24.28
N PRO A 141 14.57 -8.76 25.43
CA PRO A 141 13.79 -8.09 26.49
C PRO A 141 14.58 -7.07 27.30
N ASP A 142 15.85 -6.87 27.04
CA ASP A 142 16.79 -6.11 27.86
C ASP A 142 16.39 -4.65 28.07
N ALA A 143 16.77 -4.09 29.23
CA ALA A 143 16.60 -2.69 29.54
C ALA A 143 17.47 -1.82 28.62
N GLY A 144 16.92 -0.72 28.13
CA GLY A 144 17.60 0.22 27.21
C GLY A 144 16.72 1.37 26.80
N THR A 145 17.28 2.30 26.07
CA THR A 145 16.58 3.49 25.54
C THR A 145 16.53 3.43 24.02
N ALA A 146 15.45 3.94 23.44
CA ALA A 146 15.22 3.99 22.00
C ALA A 146 15.43 2.64 21.29
N LEU A 147 15.02 1.54 21.94
CA LEU A 147 15.13 0.19 21.38
C LEU A 147 14.18 0.08 20.17
N PRO A 148 14.65 -0.43 19.01
CA PRO A 148 13.84 -0.55 17.83
C PRO A 148 12.72 -1.59 18.04
N VAL A 149 11.51 -1.22 17.65
CA VAL A 149 10.32 -2.07 17.73
C VAL A 149 9.97 -2.56 16.32
N THR A 150 9.92 -3.87 16.13
CA THR A 150 9.35 -4.46 14.92
C THR A 150 7.83 -4.40 15.02
N VAL A 151 7.21 -3.66 14.11
CA VAL A 151 5.75 -3.50 14.04
C VAL A 151 5.19 -4.37 12.94
N SER A 152 4.07 -5.02 13.20
CA SER A 152 3.37 -5.88 12.24
C SER A 152 1.88 -5.96 12.55
N GLY A 153 1.09 -6.51 11.62
CA GLY A 153 -0.31 -6.84 11.84
C GLY A 153 -1.30 -5.70 11.58
N TYR A 154 -0.86 -4.51 11.21
CA TYR A 154 -1.76 -3.52 10.62
C TYR A 154 -2.23 -3.99 9.26
N THR A 155 -3.52 -3.86 8.97
CA THR A 155 -4.14 -4.20 7.69
C THR A 155 -5.05 -3.09 7.20
N LEU A 156 -5.48 -3.19 5.95
CA LEU A 156 -6.49 -2.30 5.39
C LEU A 156 -7.83 -3.01 5.35
N THR A 157 -8.91 -2.27 5.56
CA THR A 157 -10.30 -2.71 5.41
C THR A 157 -11.04 -1.71 4.54
N GLY A 158 -12.23 -2.09 4.06
CA GLY A 158 -13.05 -1.28 3.16
C GLY A 158 -13.09 -1.85 1.75
N ALA A 159 -14.08 -1.42 0.98
CA ALA A 159 -14.37 -1.95 -0.35
C ALA A 159 -13.24 -1.68 -1.36
N ASP A 160 -12.52 -0.56 -1.20
CA ASP A 160 -11.45 -0.15 -2.09
C ASP A 160 -10.04 -0.55 -1.59
N ALA A 161 -9.94 -1.25 -0.43
CA ALA A 161 -8.67 -1.64 0.17
C ALA A 161 -7.77 -2.46 -0.77
N VAL A 162 -8.36 -3.24 -1.70
CA VAL A 162 -7.64 -4.03 -2.71
C VAL A 162 -6.75 -3.19 -3.63
N ASN A 163 -7.09 -1.92 -3.80
CA ASN A 163 -6.33 -0.99 -4.64
C ASN A 163 -5.07 -0.45 -3.97
N TYR A 164 -4.81 -0.83 -2.71
CA TYR A 164 -3.71 -0.30 -1.91
C TYR A 164 -2.83 -1.41 -1.34
N THR A 165 -1.58 -1.04 -1.07
CA THR A 165 -0.67 -1.80 -0.21
C THR A 165 -0.31 -0.98 1.03
N LEU A 166 -0.13 -1.63 2.18
CA LEU A 166 0.18 -0.97 3.44
C LEU A 166 1.59 -1.28 3.89
N ALA A 167 2.41 -0.23 4.08
CA ALA A 167 3.72 -0.36 4.71
C ALA A 167 3.58 -0.32 6.23
N GLN A 168 4.14 -1.31 6.91
CA GLN A 168 4.24 -1.31 8.37
C GLN A 168 5.23 -0.23 8.83
N PRO A 169 5.00 0.43 10.01
CA PRO A 169 5.94 1.41 10.55
C PRO A 169 7.29 0.76 10.91
N ASP A 170 8.39 1.43 10.56
CA ASP A 170 9.77 1.00 10.82
C ASP A 170 10.56 1.97 11.72
N TYR A 171 9.90 3.04 12.18
CA TYR A 171 10.49 4.13 12.97
C TYR A 171 10.17 4.06 14.47
N VAL A 172 9.42 3.05 14.93
CA VAL A 172 8.94 2.97 16.31
C VAL A 172 10.04 2.50 17.24
N THR A 173 10.20 3.19 18.37
CA THR A 173 11.14 2.82 19.42
C THR A 173 10.45 2.78 20.79
N VAL A 174 11.05 2.08 21.75
CA VAL A 174 10.56 1.96 23.12
C VAL A 174 11.72 2.08 24.14
N ASP A 175 11.43 2.66 25.30
CA ASP A 175 12.33 2.65 26.45
C ASP A 175 11.91 1.55 27.42
N ILE A 176 12.87 0.72 27.84
CA ILE A 176 12.70 -0.30 28.85
C ILE A 176 13.54 0.05 30.07
N ALA A 177 12.86 0.42 31.16
CA ALA A 177 13.51 0.71 32.42
C ALA A 177 13.99 -0.57 33.09
N ARG A 178 15.07 -0.48 33.86
CA ARG A 178 15.53 -1.59 34.69
C ARG A 178 14.48 -1.92 35.76
N ALA A 179 14.24 -3.21 36.01
CA ALA A 179 13.45 -3.64 37.14
C ALA A 179 14.19 -3.36 38.47
N ALA A 180 13.42 -3.04 39.50
CA ALA A 180 13.98 -2.96 40.83
C ALA A 180 14.46 -4.34 41.29
N GLY A 181 15.68 -4.42 41.74
CA GLY A 181 16.19 -5.67 42.37
C GLY A 181 15.38 -5.98 43.62
N SER A 182 14.90 -7.20 43.75
CA SER A 182 14.30 -7.71 44.99
C SER A 182 15.26 -8.74 45.60
N GLY A 183 15.67 -8.50 46.83
CA GLY A 183 16.47 -9.45 47.59
C GLY A 183 16.21 -9.24 49.08
N SER A 184 16.10 -10.32 49.84
CA SER A 184 16.12 -10.30 51.30
C SER A 184 17.51 -10.78 51.76
N VAL A 185 18.17 -9.95 52.58
CA VAL A 185 19.36 -10.38 53.30
C VAL A 185 18.90 -10.93 54.62
N THR A 186 19.02 -12.26 54.82
CA THR A 186 18.81 -12.87 56.12
C THR A 186 20.17 -13.02 56.81
N ILE A 187 20.40 -12.26 57.86
CA ILE A 187 21.55 -12.45 58.72
C ILE A 187 21.16 -13.50 59.76
N ALA A 188 21.66 -14.72 59.61
CA ALA A 188 21.49 -15.74 60.58
C ALA A 188 22.33 -15.42 61.83
N GLY A 189 21.71 -15.48 63.02
CA GLY A 189 22.14 -15.22 64.34
C GLY A 189 23.64 -14.95 64.55
N TRP A 190 23.96 -13.69 64.80
CA TRP A 190 25.30 -13.29 65.23
C TRP A 190 25.37 -13.30 66.72
N THR A 191 26.38 -13.99 67.27
CA THR A 191 26.72 -13.91 68.68
C THR A 191 27.91 -12.94 68.81
N TYR A 192 27.94 -12.15 69.91
CA TYR A 192 29.06 -11.26 70.18
C TYR A 192 30.39 -12.03 70.17
N GLY A 193 31.28 -11.66 69.27
CA GLY A 193 32.58 -12.32 69.10
C GLY A 193 32.73 -13.14 67.80
N ASP A 194 31.71 -13.32 66.99
CA ASP A 194 31.77 -14.01 65.68
C ASP A 194 32.41 -13.06 64.64
N THR A 195 33.30 -13.61 63.83
CA THR A 195 33.87 -12.90 62.68
C THR A 195 33.04 -13.28 61.43
N PRO A 196 32.69 -12.26 60.54
CA PRO A 196 32.04 -12.59 59.30
C PRO A 196 32.93 -13.48 58.43
N SER A 197 32.40 -14.54 57.90
CA SER A 197 33.03 -15.40 56.89
C SER A 197 32.73 -14.88 55.46
#